data_35abe4575e8446b5976ef0d908c5cc04
#
_entry.id   35abe4575e8446b5976ef0d908c5cc04
#
_cell.length_a   1.000
_cell.length_b   1.000
_cell.length_c   1.000
_cell.angle_alpha   90.00
_cell.angle_beta   90.00
_cell.angle_gamma   90.00
#
_symmetry.space_group_name_H-M   'P 1'
#
loop_
_entity.id
_entity.type
_entity.pdbx_description
1 polymer ?
#
loop_
_entity_poly.entity_id
_entity_poly.type
_entity_poly.pdbx_seq_one_letter_code
_entity_poly.pdbx_strand_id
1 'polypeptide(L)'
;MNKPRIFLGSSGKQAKLLQALTRGLEDVAQVEPWTTSFNPGTSTLERLLELTQEVDFAAFVFADDWTTAAPAASPAPDSGQASPRDNVVFEAGLFGGALGMRRTFILHASGAKLPSDLLGLTCVRYEGTTPAEMRVVNQKLRKAIENEGRVASIEGLWWQFSLTELTAREPSAVSLLKISRDRDGALELAGRS
;
A
#
# COMPACT_ATOMS: atom_id res chain seq x y z
N MET A 1 -20.46 3.45 -5.56
CA MET A 1 -19.03 3.26 -5.86
C MET A 1 -18.55 2.02 -5.14
N ASN A 2 -17.79 1.14 -5.81
CA ASN A 2 -17.16 0.02 -5.12
C ASN A 2 -16.05 0.57 -4.22
N LYS A 3 -15.95 0.03 -2.99
CA LYS A 3 -14.85 0.38 -2.09
C LYS A 3 -13.53 -0.13 -2.68
N PRO A 4 -12.42 0.61 -2.56
CA PRO A 4 -11.12 0.10 -2.94
C PRO A 4 -10.74 -1.12 -2.09
N ARG A 5 -9.94 -2.01 -2.66
CA ARG A 5 -9.42 -3.19 -1.96
C ARG A 5 -8.06 -2.88 -1.36
N ILE A 6 -7.84 -3.26 -0.11
CA ILE A 6 -6.56 -3.08 0.58
C ILE A 6 -6.05 -4.38 1.18
N PHE A 7 -4.83 -4.77 0.83
CA PHE A 7 -4.13 -5.88 1.47
C PHE A 7 -3.50 -5.43 2.78
N LEU A 8 -3.65 -6.23 3.85
CA LEU A 8 -2.99 -5.99 5.13
C LEU A 8 -1.99 -7.11 5.43
N GLY A 9 -0.69 -6.77 5.40
CA GLY A 9 0.41 -7.68 5.72
C GLY A 9 0.99 -7.45 7.11
N SER A 10 1.25 -8.52 7.83
CA SER A 10 1.93 -8.49 9.14
C SER A 10 2.54 -9.85 9.49
N SER A 11 3.39 -9.90 10.51
CA SER A 11 3.76 -11.17 11.12
C SER A 11 2.61 -11.80 11.91
N GLY A 12 2.68 -13.11 12.15
CA GLY A 12 1.69 -13.82 12.98
C GLY A 12 1.58 -13.30 14.41
N LYS A 13 2.61 -12.64 14.94
CA LYS A 13 2.60 -12.03 16.27
C LYS A 13 1.67 -10.82 16.37
N GLN A 14 1.35 -10.18 15.23
CA GLN A 14 0.59 -8.93 15.14
C GLN A 14 -0.90 -9.15 14.83
N ALA A 15 -1.45 -10.34 15.03
CA ALA A 15 -2.83 -10.69 14.67
C ALA A 15 -3.88 -9.74 15.31
N LYS A 16 -3.67 -9.33 16.57
CA LYS A 16 -4.59 -8.38 17.26
C LYS A 16 -4.57 -6.99 16.62
N LEU A 17 -3.38 -6.51 16.26
CA LEU A 17 -3.21 -5.23 15.56
C LEU A 17 -3.86 -5.29 14.18
N LEU A 18 -3.61 -6.38 13.43
CA LEU A 18 -4.23 -6.59 12.14
C LEU A 18 -5.77 -6.57 12.21
N GLN A 19 -6.35 -7.23 13.21
CA GLN A 19 -7.79 -7.22 13.43
C GLN A 19 -8.34 -5.81 13.75
N ALA A 20 -7.59 -5.01 14.54
CA ALA A 20 -7.99 -3.64 14.83
C ALA A 20 -7.93 -2.73 13.59
N LEU A 21 -6.93 -2.93 12.72
CA LEU A 21 -6.82 -2.23 11.44
C LEU A 21 -7.96 -2.64 10.49
N THR A 22 -8.23 -3.95 10.37
CA THR A 22 -9.33 -4.46 9.56
C THR A 22 -10.65 -3.78 9.93
N ARG A 23 -11.06 -3.85 11.20
CA ARG A 23 -12.29 -3.22 11.68
C ARG A 23 -12.34 -1.71 11.45
N GLY A 24 -11.19 -1.05 11.56
CA GLY A 24 -11.10 0.40 11.39
C GLY A 24 -11.15 0.88 9.95
N LEU A 25 -11.03 -0.01 8.96
CA LEU A 25 -11.01 0.32 7.53
C LEU A 25 -12.21 -0.22 6.75
N GLU A 26 -13.01 -1.14 7.33
CA GLU A 26 -14.13 -1.82 6.65
C GLU A 26 -15.17 -0.88 6.03
N ASP A 27 -15.34 0.31 6.56
CA ASP A 27 -16.30 1.29 6.03
C ASP A 27 -15.76 2.05 4.81
N VAL A 28 -14.43 2.16 4.64
CA VAL A 28 -13.79 2.89 3.51
C VAL A 28 -13.13 1.99 2.49
N ALA A 29 -12.79 0.75 2.84
CA ALA A 29 -12.13 -0.22 1.96
C ALA A 29 -12.63 -1.65 2.18
N GLN A 30 -12.52 -2.49 1.16
CA GLN A 30 -12.61 -3.93 1.30
C GLN A 30 -11.25 -4.44 1.77
N VAL A 31 -11.19 -4.97 2.98
CA VAL A 31 -9.93 -5.38 3.61
C VAL A 31 -9.64 -6.85 3.34
N GLU A 32 -8.44 -7.12 2.83
CA GLU A 32 -7.88 -8.46 2.55
C GLU A 32 -6.73 -8.72 3.52
N PRO A 33 -6.98 -9.25 4.74
CA PRO A 33 -5.89 -9.54 5.66
C PRO A 33 -5.13 -10.80 5.21
N TRP A 34 -3.82 -10.80 5.38
CA TRP A 34 -2.96 -11.92 4.99
C TRP A 34 -3.43 -13.27 5.57
N THR A 35 -4.06 -13.27 6.74
CA THR A 35 -4.53 -14.49 7.42
C THR A 35 -5.62 -15.25 6.68
N THR A 36 -6.34 -14.60 5.78
CA THR A 36 -7.43 -15.19 4.98
C THR A 36 -7.14 -15.22 3.49
N SER A 37 -6.04 -14.62 3.05
CA SER A 37 -5.73 -14.46 1.63
C SER A 37 -5.00 -15.65 1.00
N PHE A 38 -4.61 -16.65 1.80
CA PHE A 38 -3.85 -17.80 1.32
C PHE A 38 -4.66 -19.10 1.38
N ASN A 39 -4.71 -19.81 0.26
CA ASN A 39 -5.35 -21.11 0.13
C ASN A 39 -4.31 -22.24 0.25
N PRO A 40 -4.66 -23.38 0.86
CA PRO A 40 -3.81 -24.56 0.82
C PRO A 40 -3.55 -25.02 -0.63
N GLY A 41 -2.29 -25.33 -0.94
CA GLY A 41 -1.90 -25.88 -2.24
C GLY A 41 -1.37 -24.86 -3.27
N THR A 42 -1.40 -23.56 -2.97
CA THR A 42 -0.71 -22.54 -3.78
C THR A 42 0.58 -22.10 -3.11
N SER A 43 1.57 -21.72 -3.92
CA SER A 43 2.77 -21.06 -3.41
C SER A 43 2.39 -19.71 -2.81
N THR A 44 2.92 -19.42 -1.61
CA THR A 44 2.71 -18.12 -0.96
C THR A 44 3.13 -16.96 -1.88
N LEU A 45 4.23 -17.10 -2.60
CA LEU A 45 4.73 -16.06 -3.51
C LEU A 45 3.80 -15.86 -4.71
N GLU A 46 3.30 -16.93 -5.32
CA GLU A 46 2.34 -16.83 -6.43
C GLU A 46 1.09 -16.09 -5.99
N ARG A 47 0.54 -16.43 -4.82
CA ARG A 47 -0.63 -15.74 -4.29
C ARG A 47 -0.37 -14.26 -3.98
N LEU A 48 0.82 -13.91 -3.48
CA LEU A 48 1.21 -12.50 -3.29
C LEU A 48 1.25 -11.75 -4.62
N LEU A 49 1.81 -12.35 -5.67
CA LEU A 49 1.84 -11.76 -7.01
C LEU A 49 0.42 -11.56 -7.57
N GLU A 50 -0.49 -12.51 -7.42
CA GLU A 50 -1.90 -12.35 -7.78
C GLU A 50 -2.54 -11.19 -7.01
N LEU A 51 -2.36 -11.13 -5.69
CA LEU A 51 -2.89 -10.07 -4.84
C LEU A 51 -2.43 -8.68 -5.27
N THR A 52 -1.19 -8.52 -5.76
CA THR A 52 -0.73 -7.22 -6.28
C THR A 52 -1.53 -6.74 -7.49
N GLN A 53 -2.22 -7.64 -8.22
CA GLN A 53 -3.09 -7.29 -9.33
C GLN A 53 -4.55 -7.12 -8.93
N GLU A 54 -4.93 -7.63 -7.76
CA GLU A 54 -6.31 -7.64 -7.28
C GLU A 54 -6.66 -6.47 -6.35
N VAL A 55 -5.65 -5.86 -5.72
CA VAL A 55 -5.87 -4.80 -4.72
C VAL A 55 -5.40 -3.43 -5.21
N ASP A 56 -6.05 -2.40 -4.70
CA ASP A 56 -5.73 -1.00 -5.02
C ASP A 56 -4.66 -0.43 -4.08
N PHE A 57 -4.57 -0.97 -2.86
CA PHE A 57 -3.69 -0.51 -1.79
C PHE A 57 -3.11 -1.69 -1.02
N ALA A 58 -1.99 -1.44 -0.34
CA ALA A 58 -1.43 -2.35 0.65
C ALA A 58 -0.96 -1.61 1.89
N ALA A 59 -1.03 -2.25 3.06
CA ALA A 59 -0.46 -1.73 4.29
C ALA A 59 0.27 -2.84 5.05
N PHE A 60 1.50 -2.57 5.47
CA PHE A 60 2.38 -3.52 6.13
C PHE A 60 2.76 -3.07 7.53
N VAL A 61 2.63 -3.97 8.50
CA VAL A 61 2.99 -3.72 9.90
C VAL A 61 4.43 -4.12 10.13
N PHE A 62 5.29 -3.13 10.29
CA PHE A 62 6.69 -3.29 10.69
C PHE A 62 6.78 -3.19 12.22
N ALA A 63 6.66 -4.33 12.87
CA ALA A 63 6.72 -4.45 14.32
C ALA A 63 8.11 -4.90 14.79
N ASP A 64 8.32 -4.91 16.08
CA ASP A 64 9.50 -5.42 16.77
C ASP A 64 9.46 -6.96 16.91
N ASP A 65 9.31 -7.65 15.80
CA ASP A 65 9.14 -9.11 15.78
C ASP A 65 10.43 -9.88 16.06
N TRP A 66 11.56 -9.28 15.73
CA TRP A 66 12.91 -9.84 15.86
C TRP A 66 13.84 -8.84 16.54
N THR A 67 14.84 -9.36 17.25
CA THR A 67 15.95 -8.57 17.76
C THR A 67 17.19 -8.92 16.93
N THR A 68 17.68 -7.98 16.13
CA THR A 68 18.96 -8.14 15.44
C THR A 68 20.09 -7.89 16.42
N ALA A 69 21.09 -8.78 16.45
CA ALA A 69 22.28 -8.57 17.27
C ALA A 69 22.95 -7.23 16.93
N ALA A 70 23.37 -6.49 17.94
CA ALA A 70 24.18 -5.30 17.75
C ALA A 70 25.49 -5.67 17.03
N PRO A 71 26.05 -4.79 16.16
CA PRO A 71 27.36 -5.01 15.58
C PRO A 71 28.41 -5.21 16.70
N ALA A 72 29.36 -6.11 16.48
CA ALA A 72 30.41 -6.47 17.47
C ALA A 72 31.24 -5.27 18.01
N ALA A 73 31.16 -4.12 17.36
CA ALA A 73 31.82 -2.88 17.77
C ALA A 73 30.93 -1.93 18.61
N SER A 74 29.71 -2.34 18.99
CA SER A 74 28.82 -1.51 19.79
C SER A 74 29.16 -1.60 21.27
N PRO A 75 29.28 -0.48 22.03
CA PRO A 75 29.69 -0.49 23.45
C PRO A 75 28.66 -1.11 24.41
N ALA A 76 27.48 -1.51 23.94
CA ALA A 76 26.45 -2.18 24.74
C ALA A 76 26.11 -3.54 24.11
N PRO A 77 26.61 -4.66 24.66
CA PRO A 77 26.45 -6.00 24.05
C PRO A 77 25.01 -6.54 24.04
N ASP A 78 24.06 -5.93 24.78
CA ASP A 78 22.70 -6.42 24.91
C ASP A 78 21.63 -5.55 24.20
N SER A 79 21.99 -4.51 23.49
CA SER A 79 21.03 -3.67 22.77
C SER A 79 20.83 -4.14 21.33
N GLY A 80 20.21 -5.31 21.18
CA GLY A 80 19.70 -5.70 19.88
C GLY A 80 18.63 -4.73 19.41
N GLN A 81 18.69 -4.29 18.15
CA GLN A 81 17.67 -3.41 17.56
C GLN A 81 16.47 -4.23 17.12
N ALA A 82 15.29 -3.86 17.59
CA ALA A 82 14.04 -4.46 17.15
C ALA A 82 13.84 -4.23 15.63
N SER A 83 13.46 -5.27 14.92
CA SER A 83 13.23 -5.20 13.46
C SER A 83 11.98 -5.97 13.05
N PRO A 84 11.33 -5.58 11.93
CA PRO A 84 10.25 -6.35 11.36
C PRO A 84 10.75 -7.70 10.84
N ARG A 85 9.83 -8.64 10.66
CA ARG A 85 10.13 -9.91 10.02
C ARG A 85 10.54 -9.69 8.55
N ASP A 86 11.57 -10.39 8.10
CA ASP A 86 12.12 -10.32 6.74
C ASP A 86 11.08 -10.53 5.64
N ASN A 87 10.18 -11.53 5.80
CA ASN A 87 9.09 -11.75 4.86
C ASN A 87 8.18 -10.51 4.71
N VAL A 88 7.85 -9.83 5.81
CA VAL A 88 7.00 -8.62 5.75
C VAL A 88 7.71 -7.48 5.01
N VAL A 89 9.03 -7.38 5.15
CA VAL A 89 9.84 -6.38 4.40
C VAL A 89 9.86 -6.72 2.92
N PHE A 90 10.05 -8.00 2.57
CA PHE A 90 10.00 -8.48 1.20
C PHE A 90 8.63 -8.23 0.55
N GLU A 91 7.55 -8.59 1.24
CA GLU A 91 6.17 -8.36 0.79
C GLU A 91 5.89 -6.87 0.56
N ALA A 92 6.31 -6.01 1.48
CA ALA A 92 6.16 -4.56 1.34
C ALA A 92 6.91 -4.02 0.10
N GLY A 93 8.10 -4.55 -0.19
CA GLY A 93 8.86 -4.22 -1.40
C GLY A 93 8.16 -4.69 -2.67
N LEU A 94 7.60 -5.92 -2.66
CA LEU A 94 6.86 -6.50 -3.78
C LEU A 94 5.64 -5.63 -4.14
N PHE A 95 4.81 -5.31 -3.14
CA PHE A 95 3.62 -4.45 -3.35
C PHE A 95 4.02 -3.01 -3.70
N GLY A 96 5.09 -2.48 -3.08
CA GLY A 96 5.62 -1.16 -3.40
C GLY A 96 6.08 -1.04 -4.85
N GLY A 97 6.66 -2.09 -5.41
CA GLY A 97 7.03 -2.17 -6.83
C GLY A 97 5.84 -2.28 -7.77
N ALA A 98 4.80 -3.02 -7.38
CA ALA A 98 3.61 -3.25 -8.21
C ALA A 98 2.60 -2.10 -8.16
N LEU A 99 2.25 -1.62 -6.96
CA LEU A 99 1.24 -0.57 -6.74
C LEU A 99 1.81 0.85 -6.72
N GLY A 100 3.13 0.95 -6.52
CA GLY A 100 3.82 2.19 -6.20
C GLY A 100 3.78 2.51 -4.68
N MET A 101 4.81 3.21 -4.21
CA MET A 101 4.98 3.53 -2.77
C MET A 101 3.90 4.46 -2.21
N ARG A 102 3.18 5.21 -3.06
CA ARG A 102 2.05 6.06 -2.62
C ARG A 102 0.83 5.25 -2.20
N ARG A 103 0.70 4.01 -2.69
CA ARG A 103 -0.40 3.08 -2.40
C ARG A 103 0.02 1.94 -1.48
N THR A 104 1.29 1.94 -1.04
CA THR A 104 1.85 0.94 -0.14
C THR A 104 2.27 1.62 1.16
N PHE A 105 1.47 1.43 2.19
CA PHE A 105 1.64 2.11 3.48
C PHE A 105 2.48 1.25 4.43
N ILE A 106 3.44 1.87 5.09
CA ILE A 106 4.25 1.25 6.13
C ILE A 106 3.79 1.76 7.49
N LEU A 107 3.30 0.85 8.33
CA LEU A 107 2.99 1.12 9.72
C LEU A 107 4.15 0.57 10.57
N HIS A 108 4.83 1.41 11.34
CA HIS A 108 5.95 0.93 12.13
C HIS A 108 5.80 1.24 13.62
N ALA A 109 6.20 0.27 14.45
CA ALA A 109 6.30 0.47 15.89
C ALA A 109 7.38 1.52 16.21
N SER A 110 7.15 2.30 17.27
CA SER A 110 8.17 3.21 17.78
C SER A 110 9.41 2.42 18.20
N GLY A 111 10.57 2.79 17.67
CA GLY A 111 11.84 2.09 17.93
C GLY A 111 12.16 0.90 17.01
N ALA A 112 11.21 0.44 16.18
CA ALA A 112 11.50 -0.58 15.18
C ALA A 112 12.46 -0.03 14.10
N LYS A 113 13.44 -0.86 13.71
CA LYS A 113 14.36 -0.53 12.62
C LYS A 113 13.60 -0.53 11.30
N LEU A 114 13.72 0.55 10.55
CA LEU A 114 13.29 0.61 9.16
C LEU A 114 14.47 0.39 8.22
N PRO A 115 14.28 -0.24 7.06
CA PRO A 115 15.25 -0.19 5.98
C PRO A 115 15.61 1.26 5.64
N SER A 116 16.89 1.54 5.37
CA SER A 116 17.41 2.90 5.11
C SER A 116 16.65 3.62 4.00
N ASP A 117 16.27 2.90 2.96
CA ASP A 117 15.60 3.44 1.78
C ASP A 117 14.14 3.85 2.04
N LEU A 118 13.57 3.37 3.16
CA LEU A 118 12.23 3.76 3.60
C LEU A 118 12.21 4.99 4.50
N LEU A 119 13.37 5.47 4.98
CA LEU A 119 13.45 6.60 5.92
C LEU A 119 12.92 7.94 5.34
N GLY A 120 12.88 8.08 4.02
CA GLY A 120 12.32 9.26 3.33
C GLY A 120 10.83 9.18 3.03
N LEU A 121 10.17 8.06 3.32
CA LEU A 121 8.75 7.84 3.04
C LEU A 121 7.88 8.27 4.22
N THR A 122 6.65 8.69 3.92
CA THR A 122 5.65 8.97 4.95
C THR A 122 5.13 7.67 5.52
N CYS A 123 5.75 7.21 6.62
CA CYS A 123 5.31 6.04 7.37
C CYS A 123 4.31 6.43 8.47
N VAL A 124 3.42 5.51 8.82
CA VAL A 124 2.49 5.69 9.94
C VAL A 124 3.11 5.07 11.20
N ARG A 125 3.68 5.91 12.03
CA ARG A 125 4.26 5.48 13.32
C ARG A 125 3.14 5.23 14.34
N TYR A 126 3.28 4.15 15.14
CA TYR A 126 2.45 3.86 16.30
C TYR A 126 3.31 3.50 17.53
N GLU A 127 2.82 3.78 18.73
CA GLU A 127 3.54 3.52 19.99
C GLU A 127 2.96 2.34 20.76
N GLY A 128 1.69 2.03 20.53
CA GLY A 128 0.99 0.92 21.15
C GLY A 128 -0.23 0.50 20.36
N THR A 129 -0.99 -0.43 20.93
CA THR A 129 -2.18 -1.02 20.29
C THR A 129 -3.47 -0.74 21.06
N THR A 130 -3.48 0.32 21.88
CA THR A 130 -4.70 0.73 22.58
C THR A 130 -5.78 1.17 21.59
N PRO A 131 -7.06 1.07 21.94
CA PRO A 131 -8.15 1.51 21.05
C PRO A 131 -8.02 2.98 20.62
N ALA A 132 -7.47 3.85 21.46
CA ALA A 132 -7.27 5.27 21.14
C ALA A 132 -6.18 5.45 20.07
N GLU A 133 -5.04 4.78 20.21
CA GLU A 133 -3.94 4.81 19.26
C GLU A 133 -4.36 4.21 17.91
N MET A 134 -5.09 3.09 17.93
CA MET A 134 -5.59 2.45 16.72
C MET A 134 -6.58 3.33 15.96
N ARG A 135 -7.40 4.15 16.64
CA ARG A 135 -8.23 5.15 15.97
C ARG A 135 -7.38 6.16 15.19
N VAL A 136 -6.30 6.65 15.79
CA VAL A 136 -5.39 7.62 15.13
C VAL A 136 -4.71 6.99 13.91
N VAL A 137 -4.22 5.75 14.04
CA VAL A 137 -3.60 5.01 12.93
C VAL A 137 -4.60 4.81 11.79
N ASN A 138 -5.79 4.29 12.11
CA ASN A 138 -6.85 4.08 11.13
C ASN A 138 -7.26 5.38 10.45
N GLN A 139 -7.39 6.50 11.18
CA GLN A 139 -7.72 7.80 10.60
C GLN A 139 -6.66 8.27 9.58
N LYS A 140 -5.37 8.06 9.89
CA LYS A 140 -4.28 8.40 8.96
C LYS A 140 -4.34 7.55 7.69
N LEU A 141 -4.57 6.23 7.81
CA LEU A 141 -4.71 5.33 6.66
C LEU A 141 -5.94 5.69 5.81
N ARG A 142 -7.10 5.92 6.44
CA ARG A 142 -8.33 6.35 5.75
C ARG A 142 -8.08 7.59 4.91
N LYS A 143 -7.48 8.61 5.51
CA LYS A 143 -7.14 9.86 4.81
C LYS A 143 -6.19 9.61 3.63
N ALA A 144 -5.21 8.72 3.79
CA ALA A 144 -4.28 8.38 2.72
C ALA A 144 -4.98 7.64 1.57
N ILE A 145 -5.84 6.66 1.88
CA ILE A 145 -6.66 5.93 0.91
C ILE A 145 -7.58 6.90 0.14
N GLU A 146 -8.27 7.79 0.84
CA GLU A 146 -9.16 8.78 0.22
C GLU A 146 -8.39 9.74 -0.70
N ASN A 147 -7.22 10.22 -0.27
CA ASN A 147 -6.40 11.13 -1.07
C ASN A 147 -5.88 10.44 -2.34
N GLU A 148 -5.33 9.24 -2.22
CA GLU A 148 -4.80 8.48 -3.37
C GLU A 148 -5.94 7.96 -4.28
N GLY A 149 -7.10 7.63 -3.72
CA GLY A 149 -8.30 7.29 -4.48
C GLY A 149 -8.80 8.43 -5.35
N ARG A 150 -8.66 9.68 -4.90
CA ARG A 150 -8.95 10.87 -5.72
C ARG A 150 -7.94 11.08 -6.83
N VAL A 151 -6.66 10.80 -6.57
CA VAL A 151 -5.58 10.92 -7.59
C VAL A 151 -5.71 9.82 -8.64
N ALA A 152 -6.20 8.64 -8.26
CA ALA A 152 -6.46 7.52 -9.17
C ALA A 152 -7.77 7.67 -9.97
N SER A 153 -8.56 8.72 -9.76
CA SER A 153 -9.67 9.07 -10.64
C SER A 153 -9.12 9.24 -12.06
N ILE A 154 -9.81 8.64 -13.04
CA ILE A 154 -9.49 8.86 -14.47
C ILE A 154 -9.77 10.29 -14.91
N GLU A 155 -10.33 11.11 -14.05
CA GLU A 155 -10.53 12.53 -14.28
C GLU A 155 -9.20 13.26 -14.40
N GLY A 156 -9.11 14.17 -15.33
CA GLY A 156 -7.90 14.97 -15.54
C GLY A 156 -7.62 15.24 -17.02
N LEU A 157 -6.38 15.61 -17.28
CA LEU A 157 -5.87 15.81 -18.63
C LEU A 157 -4.98 14.64 -19.03
N TRP A 158 -5.29 14.05 -20.17
CA TRP A 158 -4.62 12.88 -20.69
C TRP A 158 -4.12 13.13 -22.11
N TRP A 159 -2.93 12.62 -22.42
CA TRP A 159 -2.46 12.57 -23.79
C TRP A 159 -2.98 11.33 -24.50
N GLN A 160 -3.66 11.51 -25.62
CA GLN A 160 -4.09 10.44 -26.50
C GLN A 160 -3.17 10.39 -27.72
N PHE A 161 -2.62 9.22 -27.99
CA PHE A 161 -1.81 8.94 -29.17
C PHE A 161 -2.60 8.01 -30.09
N SER A 162 -2.82 8.43 -31.33
CA SER A 162 -3.47 7.62 -32.35
C SER A 162 -2.44 7.07 -33.32
N LEU A 163 -2.47 5.78 -33.57
CA LEU A 163 -1.63 5.11 -34.55
C LEU A 163 -2.50 4.67 -35.74
N THR A 164 -2.07 4.96 -36.94
CA THR A 164 -2.78 4.53 -38.18
C THR A 164 -2.50 3.07 -38.46
N GLU A 165 -1.30 2.58 -38.07
CA GLU A 165 -0.87 1.19 -38.25
C GLU A 165 -0.22 0.70 -36.96
N LEU A 166 -0.41 -0.59 -36.62
CA LEU A 166 0.20 -1.24 -35.45
C LEU A 166 1.74 -1.23 -35.45
N THR A 167 2.35 -1.07 -36.66
CA THR A 167 3.80 -1.02 -36.87
C THR A 167 4.36 0.40 -36.91
N ALA A 168 3.50 1.43 -36.82
CA ALA A 168 3.95 2.81 -36.87
C ALA A 168 4.83 3.13 -35.64
N ARG A 169 6.00 3.74 -35.89
CA ARG A 169 6.91 4.18 -34.82
C ARG A 169 6.54 5.52 -34.22
N GLU A 170 5.75 6.31 -34.93
CA GLU A 170 5.29 7.61 -34.53
C GLU A 170 3.76 7.68 -34.56
N PRO A 171 3.13 8.39 -33.61
CA PRO A 171 1.68 8.56 -33.62
C PRO A 171 1.25 9.39 -34.85
N SER A 172 0.16 8.98 -35.50
CA SER A 172 -0.47 9.73 -36.59
C SER A 172 -1.19 10.98 -36.10
N ALA A 173 -1.60 11.00 -34.86
CA ALA A 173 -2.19 12.15 -34.17
C ALA A 173 -1.89 12.11 -32.68
N VAL A 174 -1.76 13.30 -32.11
CA VAL A 174 -1.61 13.51 -30.67
C VAL A 174 -2.70 14.51 -30.24
N SER A 175 -3.51 14.09 -29.30
CA SER A 175 -4.61 14.92 -28.78
C SER A 175 -4.54 15.04 -27.26
N LEU A 176 -4.96 16.18 -26.73
CA LEU A 176 -5.16 16.36 -25.31
C LEU A 176 -6.61 16.02 -24.97
N LEU A 177 -6.82 15.00 -24.16
CA LEU A 177 -8.11 14.54 -23.71
C LEU A 177 -8.37 15.03 -22.29
N LYS A 178 -9.46 15.76 -22.08
CA LYS A 178 -9.97 16.09 -20.75
C LYS A 178 -11.06 15.09 -20.37
N ILE A 179 -10.87 14.41 -19.26
CA ILE A 179 -11.87 13.55 -18.63
C ILE A 179 -12.40 14.29 -17.39
N SER A 180 -13.69 14.50 -17.34
CA SER A 180 -14.37 15.16 -16.19
C SER A 180 -15.69 14.42 -15.90
N ARG A 181 -16.27 14.68 -14.71
CA ARG A 181 -17.63 14.19 -14.40
C ARG A 181 -18.61 15.34 -14.58
N ASP A 182 -19.76 15.01 -15.10
CA ASP A 182 -20.90 15.91 -15.12
C ASP A 182 -21.56 16.02 -13.72
N ARG A 183 -22.67 16.77 -13.66
CA ARG A 183 -23.40 17.00 -12.42
C ARG A 183 -24.05 15.73 -11.87
N ASP A 184 -24.29 14.73 -12.71
CA ASP A 184 -24.93 13.46 -12.37
C ASP A 184 -23.86 12.36 -12.08
N GLY A 185 -22.57 12.71 -12.17
CA GLY A 185 -21.44 11.83 -11.90
C GLY A 185 -21.02 10.96 -13.08
N ALA A 186 -21.62 11.13 -14.27
CA ALA A 186 -21.18 10.45 -15.47
C ALA A 186 -19.88 11.04 -16.02
N LEU A 187 -19.06 10.19 -16.64
CA LEU A 187 -17.78 10.61 -17.21
C LEU A 187 -18.01 11.32 -18.56
N GLU A 188 -17.53 12.53 -18.66
CA GLU A 188 -17.48 13.30 -19.89
C GLU A 188 -16.05 13.32 -20.47
N LEU A 189 -15.97 13.17 -21.80
CA LEU A 189 -14.74 13.17 -22.56
C LEU A 189 -14.75 14.40 -23.51
N ALA A 190 -13.78 15.29 -23.34
CA ALA A 190 -13.56 16.41 -24.26
C ALA A 190 -12.13 16.38 -24.79
N GLY A 191 -11.96 16.26 -26.10
CA GLY A 191 -10.67 16.24 -26.79
C GLY A 191 -10.43 17.52 -27.59
N ARG A 192 -9.16 17.96 -27.68
CA ARG A 192 -8.67 18.93 -28.65
C ARG A 192 -7.54 18.26 -29.43
N SER A 193 -7.69 18.18 -30.73
CA SER A 193 -6.64 17.79 -31.68
C SER A 193 -5.78 18.98 -32.05
#